data_129ccfd154a286b00c9cdd95dd0778cb
#
_entry.id   129ccfd154a286b00c9cdd95dd0778cb
#
_cell.length_a   1.000
_cell.length_b   1.000
_cell.length_c   1.000
_cell.angle_alpha   90.00
_cell.angle_beta   90.00
_cell.angle_gamma   90.00
#
_symmetry.space_group_name_H-M   'P 1'
#
loop_
_entity.id
_entity.type
_entity.pdbx_description
1 polymer ?
#
loop_
_entity_poly.entity_id
_entity_poly.type
_entity_poly.pdbx_seq_one_letter_code
_entity_poly.pdbx_strand_id
1 'polypeptide(L)'
;MTIDEEKQQLRATIRRLSAQLPFRYREAADRAIARHLLALPEYRSAGAVFCFVSAGREIDTRPILEQTLADGKMLCVPLCVADGIMELRAIRDLKELFPGAYGILEPPADSPALSPDQIDLAVIPCVTCSREGRRLGRGGPLNPIRRRRRRRGETAPY
;
A
#
# COMPACT_ATOMS: atom_id res chain seq x y z
N MET A 1 28.86 0.01 -10.41
CA MET A 1 27.77 0.09 -9.42
C MET A 1 26.79 -1.04 -9.67
N THR A 2 26.39 -1.74 -8.62
CA THR A 2 25.41 -2.81 -8.73
C THR A 2 23.99 -2.25 -8.81
N ILE A 3 23.04 -3.06 -9.30
CA ILE A 3 21.61 -2.69 -9.36
C ILE A 3 21.07 -2.34 -7.96
N ASP A 4 21.55 -3.02 -6.93
CA ASP A 4 21.09 -2.74 -5.56
C ASP A 4 21.65 -1.41 -5.03
N GLU A 5 22.87 -1.07 -5.36
CA GLU A 5 23.44 0.25 -5.05
C GLU A 5 22.69 1.37 -5.78
N GLU A 6 22.38 1.19 -7.06
CA GLU A 6 21.54 2.14 -7.83
C GLU A 6 20.16 2.35 -7.20
N LYS A 7 19.52 1.26 -6.79
CA LYS A 7 18.22 1.33 -6.08
C LYS A 7 18.33 2.07 -4.75
N GLN A 8 19.41 1.84 -4.00
CA GLN A 8 19.63 2.54 -2.73
C GLN A 8 19.86 4.03 -2.93
N GLN A 9 20.68 4.40 -3.91
CA GLN A 9 20.91 5.80 -4.26
C GLN A 9 19.62 6.50 -4.69
N LEU A 10 18.81 5.84 -5.52
CA LEU A 10 17.54 6.38 -5.97
C LEU A 10 16.57 6.58 -4.78
N ARG A 11 16.50 5.61 -3.86
CA ARG A 11 15.70 5.76 -2.63
C ARG A 11 16.13 6.96 -1.80
N ALA A 12 17.44 7.14 -1.61
CA ALA A 12 18.00 8.27 -0.87
C ALA A 12 17.66 9.61 -1.54
N THR A 13 17.79 9.68 -2.85
CA THR A 13 17.45 10.87 -3.63
C THR A 13 15.98 11.23 -3.52
N ILE A 14 15.09 10.26 -3.69
CA ILE A 14 13.64 10.49 -3.58
C ILE A 14 13.25 10.91 -2.16
N ARG A 15 13.82 10.30 -1.12
CA ARG A 15 13.56 10.70 0.27
C ARG A 15 13.96 12.15 0.52
N ARG A 16 15.11 12.57 0.01
CA ARG A 16 15.57 13.95 0.13
C ARG A 16 14.65 14.93 -0.58
N LEU A 17 14.23 14.62 -1.80
CA LEU A 17 13.30 15.45 -2.57
C LEU A 17 11.93 15.52 -1.90
N SER A 18 11.41 14.40 -1.44
CA SER A 18 10.12 14.35 -0.72
C SER A 18 10.14 15.15 0.57
N ALA A 19 11.27 15.17 1.29
CA ALA A 19 11.42 15.94 2.51
C ALA A 19 11.33 17.46 2.30
N GLN A 20 11.60 17.94 1.09
CA GLN A 20 11.54 19.35 0.72
C GLN A 20 10.15 19.81 0.27
N LEU A 21 9.21 18.87 0.05
CA LEU A 21 7.86 19.22 -0.38
C LEU A 21 7.11 19.96 0.73
N PRO A 22 6.49 21.12 0.44
CA PRO A 22 5.68 21.84 1.41
C PRO A 22 4.49 21.01 1.91
N PHE A 23 4.13 21.20 3.18
CA PHE A 23 3.00 20.48 3.77
C PHE A 23 1.69 20.66 2.97
N ARG A 24 1.38 21.88 2.54
CA ARG A 24 0.19 22.16 1.74
C ARG A 24 0.16 21.41 0.40
N TYR A 25 1.33 21.26 -0.23
CA TYR A 25 1.45 20.47 -1.46
C TYR A 25 1.14 19.01 -1.19
N ARG A 26 1.71 18.46 -0.11
CA ARG A 26 1.50 17.06 0.28
C ARG A 26 0.05 16.76 0.60
N GLU A 27 -0.62 17.63 1.38
CA GLU A 27 -2.05 17.49 1.68
C GLU A 27 -2.90 17.51 0.41
N ALA A 28 -2.64 18.47 -0.50
CA ALA A 28 -3.38 18.57 -1.75
C ALA A 28 -3.14 17.33 -2.65
N ALA A 29 -1.91 16.83 -2.70
CA ALA A 29 -1.55 15.62 -3.43
C ALA A 29 -2.25 14.39 -2.84
N ASP A 30 -2.26 14.23 -1.52
CA ASP A 30 -2.92 13.12 -0.83
C ASP A 30 -4.43 13.09 -1.14
N ARG A 31 -5.08 14.23 -1.08
CA ARG A 31 -6.50 14.35 -1.43
C ARG A 31 -6.77 14.04 -2.91
N ALA A 32 -5.90 14.52 -3.80
CA ALA A 32 -6.04 14.27 -5.23
C ALA A 32 -5.82 12.79 -5.57
N ILE A 33 -4.83 12.16 -4.98
CA ILE A 33 -4.53 10.73 -5.18
C ILE A 33 -5.72 9.88 -4.70
N ALA A 34 -6.25 10.15 -3.51
CA ALA A 34 -7.41 9.44 -2.99
C ALA A 34 -8.62 9.60 -3.92
N ARG A 35 -8.92 10.83 -4.35
CA ARG A 35 -10.04 11.12 -5.25
C ARG A 35 -9.89 10.38 -6.59
N HIS A 36 -8.70 10.40 -7.18
CA HIS A 36 -8.45 9.71 -8.45
C HIS A 36 -8.59 8.19 -8.32
N LEU A 37 -8.05 7.62 -7.25
CA LEU A 37 -8.16 6.18 -6.99
C LEU A 37 -9.62 5.75 -6.82
N LEU A 38 -10.38 6.45 -5.99
CA LEU A 38 -11.78 6.14 -5.71
C LEU A 38 -12.69 6.33 -6.93
N ALA A 39 -12.26 7.10 -7.93
CA ALA A 39 -12.97 7.28 -9.19
C ALA A 39 -12.63 6.22 -10.26
N LEU A 40 -11.61 5.39 -10.05
CA LEU A 40 -11.23 4.35 -11.00
C LEU A 40 -12.35 3.31 -11.17
N PRO A 41 -12.64 2.87 -12.42
CA PRO A 41 -13.58 1.77 -12.64
C PRO A 41 -13.19 0.49 -11.88
N GLU A 42 -11.91 0.20 -11.77
CA GLU A 42 -11.36 -0.95 -11.04
C GLU A 42 -11.68 -0.89 -9.55
N TYR A 43 -11.64 0.30 -8.95
CA TYR A 43 -12.09 0.48 -7.58
C TYR A 43 -13.60 0.29 -7.46
N ARG A 44 -14.37 0.89 -8.34
CA ARG A 44 -15.84 0.85 -8.30
C ARG A 44 -16.38 -0.57 -8.43
N SER A 45 -15.76 -1.39 -9.28
CA SER A 45 -16.16 -2.78 -9.49
C SER A 45 -15.59 -3.76 -8.47
N ALA A 46 -14.57 -3.37 -7.71
CA ALA A 46 -13.93 -4.23 -6.72
C ALA A 46 -14.87 -4.54 -5.56
N GLY A 47 -14.98 -5.81 -5.19
CA GLY A 47 -15.64 -6.25 -3.97
C GLY A 47 -14.70 -6.32 -2.78
N ALA A 48 -13.44 -6.68 -3.01
CA ALA A 48 -12.38 -6.78 -2.01
C ALA A 48 -11.17 -5.94 -2.40
N VAL A 49 -10.81 -5.03 -1.53
CA VAL A 49 -9.69 -4.09 -1.72
C VAL A 49 -8.63 -4.33 -0.65
N PHE A 50 -7.39 -4.51 -1.08
CA PHE A 50 -6.24 -4.44 -0.19
C PHE A 50 -5.66 -3.02 -0.25
N CYS A 51 -5.41 -2.42 0.91
CA CYS A 51 -4.76 -1.12 0.99
C CYS A 51 -3.75 -1.11 2.14
N PHE A 52 -2.55 -0.60 1.87
CA PHE A 52 -1.59 -0.39 2.94
C PHE A 52 -2.07 0.74 3.88
N VAL A 53 -1.68 0.64 5.14
CA VAL A 53 -1.93 1.68 6.13
C VAL A 53 -0.72 2.59 6.16
N SER A 54 -0.89 3.81 5.72
CA SER A 54 0.21 4.77 5.58
C SER A 54 0.85 5.12 6.92
N ALA A 55 2.17 5.26 6.90
CA ALA A 55 2.96 5.68 8.04
C ALA A 55 4.01 6.71 7.61
N GLY A 56 4.38 7.59 8.51
CA GLY A 56 5.39 8.61 8.27
C GLY A 56 5.03 9.54 7.11
N ARG A 57 5.92 9.61 6.12
CA ARG A 57 5.78 10.49 4.95
C ARG A 57 5.12 9.86 3.73
N GLU A 58 4.55 8.68 3.86
CA GLU A 58 3.76 8.10 2.77
C GLU A 58 2.54 8.96 2.47
N ILE A 59 1.97 8.77 1.27
CA ILE A 59 0.66 9.36 0.98
C ILE A 59 -0.34 8.89 2.03
N ASP A 60 -1.24 9.76 2.44
CA ASP A 60 -2.26 9.41 3.42
C ASP A 60 -3.32 8.49 2.80
N THR A 61 -3.36 7.24 3.25
CA THR A 61 -4.34 6.25 2.79
C THR A 61 -5.63 6.24 3.62
N ARG A 62 -5.69 7.00 4.72
CA ARG A 62 -6.86 7.00 5.60
C ARG A 62 -8.17 7.30 4.85
N PRO A 63 -8.26 8.30 3.97
CA PRO A 63 -9.48 8.55 3.20
C PRO A 63 -9.89 7.36 2.32
N ILE A 64 -8.93 6.63 1.77
CA ILE A 64 -9.18 5.43 0.97
C ILE A 64 -9.74 4.30 1.83
N LEU A 65 -9.14 4.08 3.00
CA LEU A 65 -9.60 3.07 3.96
C LEU A 65 -11.02 3.36 4.43
N GLU A 66 -11.30 4.59 4.83
CA GLU A 66 -12.61 5.03 5.29
C GLU A 66 -13.68 4.87 4.21
N GLN A 67 -13.40 5.33 3.00
CA GLN A 67 -14.36 5.25 1.89
C GLN A 67 -14.59 3.79 1.46
N THR A 68 -13.58 2.94 1.48
CA THR A 68 -13.72 1.53 1.13
C THR A 68 -14.69 0.82 2.10
N LEU A 69 -14.58 1.12 3.40
CA LEU A 69 -15.53 0.61 4.39
C LEU A 69 -16.93 1.21 4.22
N ALA A 70 -17.03 2.51 3.97
CA ALA A 70 -18.30 3.19 3.75
C ALA A 70 -19.05 2.66 2.52
N ASP A 71 -18.31 2.26 1.48
CA ASP A 71 -18.87 1.65 0.27
C ASP A 71 -19.30 0.19 0.44
N GLY A 72 -19.15 -0.37 1.64
CA GLY A 72 -19.52 -1.74 1.93
C GLY A 72 -18.62 -2.80 1.31
N LYS A 73 -17.43 -2.41 0.87
CA LYS A 73 -16.44 -3.33 0.30
C LYS A 73 -15.67 -4.04 1.41
N MET A 74 -15.14 -5.23 1.10
CA MET A 74 -14.21 -5.90 1.99
C MET A 74 -12.88 -5.15 1.97
N LEU A 75 -12.44 -4.67 3.11
CA LEU A 75 -11.14 -4.00 3.26
C LEU A 75 -10.14 -4.93 3.93
N CYS A 76 -9.02 -5.15 3.26
CA CYS A 76 -7.86 -5.88 3.79
C CYS A 76 -6.69 -4.93 3.99
N VAL A 77 -6.00 -5.13 5.10
CA VAL A 77 -4.78 -4.39 5.46
C VAL A 77 -3.66 -5.36 5.79
N PRO A 78 -2.39 -4.92 5.75
CA PRO A 78 -1.28 -5.82 6.04
C PRO A 78 -1.11 -6.08 7.54
N LEU A 79 -0.76 -7.31 7.87
CA LEU A 79 -0.27 -7.71 9.19
C LEU A 79 1.11 -8.36 9.03
N CYS A 80 2.14 -7.83 9.70
CA CYS A 80 3.45 -8.47 9.77
C CYS A 80 3.42 -9.55 10.85
N VAL A 81 3.50 -10.83 10.44
CA VAL A 81 3.44 -11.98 11.36
C VAL A 81 4.81 -12.47 11.77
N ALA A 82 5.85 -12.18 10.97
CA ALA A 82 7.26 -12.45 11.25
C ALA A 82 8.13 -11.59 10.33
N ASP A 83 9.44 -11.59 10.55
CA ASP A 83 10.38 -10.88 9.69
C ASP A 83 10.22 -11.29 8.21
N GLY A 84 9.91 -10.32 7.37
CA GLY A 84 9.72 -10.53 5.95
C GLY A 84 8.41 -11.23 5.56
N ILE A 85 7.53 -11.53 6.50
CA ILE A 85 6.26 -12.21 6.26
C ILE A 85 5.10 -11.28 6.57
N MET A 86 4.28 -11.02 5.56
CA MET A 86 3.10 -10.19 5.65
C MET A 86 1.88 -11.00 5.22
N GLU A 87 0.79 -10.87 5.97
CA GLU A 87 -0.52 -11.45 5.65
C GLU A 87 -1.53 -10.36 5.33
N LEU A 88 -2.57 -10.75 4.58
CA LEU A 88 -3.71 -9.90 4.25
C LEU A 88 -4.83 -10.19 5.24
N ARG A 89 -5.24 -9.19 6.00
CA ARG A 89 -6.24 -9.32 7.05
C ARG A 89 -7.40 -8.38 6.83
N ALA A 90 -8.62 -8.91 6.94
CA ALA A 90 -9.84 -8.13 6.79
C ALA A 90 -10.17 -7.39 8.09
N ILE A 91 -10.61 -6.13 7.95
CA ILE A 91 -11.15 -5.32 9.04
C ILE A 91 -12.50 -4.75 8.66
N ARG A 92 -13.32 -4.42 9.65
CA ARG A 92 -14.65 -3.82 9.48
C ARG A 92 -14.72 -2.38 9.98
N ASP A 93 -13.78 -1.98 10.83
CA ASP A 93 -13.69 -0.65 11.42
C ASP A 93 -12.22 -0.26 11.58
N LEU A 94 -11.88 0.98 11.31
CA LEU A 94 -10.52 1.48 11.53
C LEU A 94 -10.11 1.50 13.00
N LYS A 95 -11.05 1.47 13.91
CA LYS A 95 -10.80 1.33 15.36
C LYS A 95 -10.21 -0.02 15.75
N GLU A 96 -10.30 -1.02 14.88
CA GLU A 96 -9.63 -2.31 15.07
C GLU A 96 -8.10 -2.21 14.93
N LEU A 97 -7.60 -1.15 14.28
CA LEU A 97 -6.17 -0.94 14.08
C LEU A 97 -5.51 -0.39 15.35
N PHE A 98 -4.35 -0.93 15.67
CA PHE A 98 -3.51 -0.48 16.79
C PHE A 98 -2.03 -0.49 16.40
N PRO A 99 -1.15 0.24 17.10
CA PRO A 99 0.27 0.29 16.79
C PRO A 99 0.91 -1.10 16.82
N GLY A 100 1.49 -1.50 15.71
CA GLY A 100 2.19 -2.76 15.53
C GLY A 100 3.68 -2.56 15.30
N ALA A 101 4.30 -3.55 14.65
CA ALA A 101 5.71 -3.49 14.28
C ALA A 101 5.99 -2.27 13.38
N TYR A 102 7.18 -1.68 13.53
CA TYR A 102 7.65 -0.54 12.72
C TYR A 102 6.80 0.74 12.83
N GLY A 103 6.00 0.90 13.89
CA GLY A 103 5.14 2.07 14.08
C GLY A 103 3.97 2.16 13.09
N ILE A 104 3.65 1.08 12.40
CA ILE A 104 2.53 0.99 11.48
C ILE A 104 1.32 0.45 12.23
N LEU A 105 0.14 1.03 11.98
CA LEU A 105 -1.10 0.50 12.54
C LEU A 105 -1.43 -0.84 11.88
N GLU A 106 -1.74 -1.84 12.68
CA GLU A 106 -2.00 -3.20 12.26
C GLU A 106 -3.33 -3.72 12.80
N PRO A 107 -3.97 -4.68 12.10
CA PRO A 107 -5.17 -5.35 12.59
C PRO A 107 -4.83 -6.36 13.70
N PRO A 108 -5.85 -6.82 14.48
CA PRO A 108 -5.66 -7.89 15.43
C PRO A 108 -5.12 -9.18 14.78
N ALA A 109 -4.33 -9.94 15.54
CA ALA A 109 -3.76 -11.20 15.07
C ALA A 109 -4.83 -12.27 14.73
N ASP A 110 -6.02 -12.16 15.29
CA ASP A 110 -7.15 -13.03 15.05
C ASP A 110 -8.12 -12.53 13.97
N SER A 111 -7.82 -11.39 13.33
CA SER A 111 -8.63 -10.90 12.22
C SER A 111 -8.60 -11.88 11.03
N PRO A 112 -9.70 -11.96 10.23
CA PRO A 112 -9.79 -12.93 9.14
C PRO A 112 -8.68 -12.75 8.13
N ALA A 113 -7.97 -13.84 7.78
CA ALA A 113 -6.94 -13.86 6.76
C ALA A 113 -7.57 -14.12 5.39
N LEU A 114 -7.10 -13.38 4.38
CA LEU A 114 -7.47 -13.61 2.97
C LEU A 114 -6.25 -14.05 2.17
N SER A 115 -6.53 -14.83 1.12
CA SER A 115 -5.51 -15.12 0.11
C SER A 115 -5.44 -13.99 -0.93
N PRO A 116 -4.30 -13.80 -1.61
CA PRO A 116 -4.20 -12.82 -2.69
C PRO A 116 -5.22 -13.02 -3.82
N ASP A 117 -5.73 -14.24 -4.00
CA ASP A 117 -6.74 -14.56 -5.01
C ASP A 117 -8.10 -13.93 -4.74
N GLN A 118 -8.38 -13.58 -3.49
CA GLN A 118 -9.64 -12.98 -3.07
C GLN A 118 -9.65 -11.45 -3.22
N ILE A 119 -8.51 -10.85 -3.58
CA ILE A 119 -8.37 -9.40 -3.71
C ILE A 119 -8.58 -8.97 -5.16
N ASP A 120 -9.51 -8.05 -5.37
CA ASP A 120 -9.83 -7.49 -6.68
C ASP A 120 -8.94 -6.31 -7.04
N LEU A 121 -8.64 -5.46 -6.07
CA LEU A 121 -7.77 -4.29 -6.22
C LEU A 121 -6.79 -4.19 -5.06
N ALA A 122 -5.53 -3.94 -5.36
CA ALA A 122 -4.49 -3.74 -4.36
C ALA A 122 -3.84 -2.36 -4.47
N VAL A 123 -3.89 -1.60 -3.38
CA VAL A 123 -3.19 -0.32 -3.23
C VAL A 123 -1.90 -0.58 -2.47
N ILE A 124 -0.78 -0.49 -3.17
CA ILE A 124 0.54 -0.91 -2.68
C ILE A 124 1.47 0.30 -2.58
N PRO A 125 2.21 0.45 -1.47
CA PRO A 125 3.13 1.57 -1.30
C PRO A 125 4.35 1.43 -2.21
N CYS A 126 4.94 2.56 -2.58
CA CYS A 126 6.23 2.61 -3.25
C CYS A 126 7.00 3.85 -2.84
N VAL A 127 8.32 3.81 -3.02
CA VAL A 127 9.18 5.00 -2.88
C VAL A 127 8.97 5.92 -4.07
N THR A 128 8.97 5.34 -5.26
CA THR A 128 8.69 6.05 -6.53
C THR A 128 8.25 5.04 -7.60
N CYS A 129 7.64 5.55 -8.64
CA CYS A 129 7.27 4.77 -9.81
C CYS A 129 7.46 5.59 -11.09
N SER A 130 7.66 4.90 -12.21
CA SER A 130 7.68 5.52 -13.53
C SER A 130 6.27 5.53 -14.14
N ARG A 131 6.09 6.31 -15.20
CA ARG A 131 4.82 6.34 -15.94
C ARG A 131 4.49 5.02 -16.65
N GLU A 132 5.53 4.20 -16.93
CA GLU A 132 5.39 2.87 -17.52
C GLU A 132 5.07 1.79 -16.47
N GLY A 133 4.81 2.17 -15.21
CA GLY A 133 4.46 1.26 -14.14
C GLY A 133 5.65 0.54 -13.48
N ARG A 134 6.88 0.97 -13.73
CA ARG A 134 8.04 0.45 -12.98
C ARG A 134 8.04 1.04 -11.58
N ARG A 135 8.18 0.19 -10.59
CA ARG A 135 8.02 0.57 -9.19
C ARG A 135 9.27 0.26 -8.37
N LEU A 136 9.72 1.25 -7.60
CA LEU A 136 10.76 1.07 -6.59
C LEU A 136 10.12 0.97 -5.20
N GLY A 137 10.19 -0.20 -4.58
CA GLY A 137 9.71 -0.43 -3.22
C GLY A 137 10.74 -0.02 -2.17
N ARG A 138 10.35 -0.11 -0.91
CA ARG A 138 11.18 0.29 0.24
C ARG A 138 12.38 -0.62 0.51
N GLY A 139 12.44 -1.81 -0.10
CA GLY A 139 13.48 -2.80 0.15
C GLY A 139 13.17 -3.76 1.31
N GLY A 140 11.99 -3.66 1.90
CA GLY A 140 11.52 -4.55 2.96
C GLY A 140 10.77 -5.78 2.45
N PRO A 141 9.99 -6.44 3.36
CA PRO A 141 9.26 -7.66 3.05
C PRO A 141 8.37 -7.51 1.82
N LEU A 142 8.28 -8.58 1.03
CA LEU A 142 7.41 -8.60 -0.15
C LEU A 142 5.97 -8.82 0.29
N ASN A 143 5.10 -7.90 -0.14
CA ASN A 143 3.67 -8.06 -0.04
C ASN A 143 3.23 -9.37 -0.72
N PRO A 144 2.34 -10.20 -0.13
CA PRO A 144 1.89 -11.48 -0.71
C PRO A 144 1.36 -11.37 -2.13
N ILE A 145 0.67 -10.29 -2.45
CA ILE A 145 0.13 -10.02 -3.80
C ILE A 145 1.27 -9.92 -4.82
N ARG A 146 2.36 -9.24 -4.46
CA ARG A 146 3.54 -9.14 -5.33
C ARG A 146 4.28 -10.46 -5.47
N ARG A 147 4.37 -11.25 -4.40
CA ARG A 147 4.98 -12.59 -4.46
C ARG A 147 4.24 -13.49 -5.45
N ARG A 148 2.92 -13.45 -5.46
CA ARG A 148 2.09 -14.21 -6.39
C ARG A 148 2.34 -13.82 -7.84
N ARG A 149 2.32 -12.51 -8.15
CA ARG A 149 2.58 -12.02 -9.52
C ARG A 149 3.95 -12.42 -10.04
N ARG A 150 4.99 -12.32 -9.21
CA ARG A 150 6.34 -12.79 -9.59
C ARG A 150 6.37 -14.28 -9.93
N ARG A 151 5.64 -15.12 -9.19
CA ARG A 151 5.58 -16.56 -9.45
C ARG A 151 4.87 -16.89 -10.76
N ARG A 152 3.92 -16.07 -11.19
CA ARG A 152 3.18 -16.23 -12.45
C ARG A 152 3.85 -15.56 -13.64
N GLY A 153 4.96 -14.87 -13.46
CA GLY A 153 5.63 -14.11 -14.52
C GLY A 153 4.82 -12.90 -15.01
N GLU A 154 3.76 -12.54 -14.30
CA GLU A 154 2.94 -11.39 -14.66
C GLU A 154 3.69 -10.10 -14.29
N THR A 155 4.04 -9.31 -15.29
CA THR A 155 4.46 -7.92 -15.09
C THR A 155 3.21 -7.10 -14.82
N ALA A 156 3.12 -6.54 -13.62
CA ALA A 156 2.01 -5.65 -13.30
C ALA A 156 2.07 -4.40 -14.19
N PRO A 157 0.97 -4.00 -14.81
CA PRO A 157 0.92 -2.72 -15.49
C PRO A 157 1.07 -1.53 -14.53
N TYR A 158 0.82 -1.73 -13.23
CA TYR A 158 0.95 -0.67 -12.20
C TYR A 158 1.30 -1.24 -10.83
#